data_64d61d6e4a855a38eb6178b8bd5438e1
#
_entry.id   64d61d6e4a855a38eb6178b8bd5438e1
#
_cell.length_a   1.000
_cell.length_b   1.000
_cell.length_c   1.000
_cell.angle_alpha   90.00
_cell.angle_beta   90.00
_cell.angle_gamma   90.00
#
_symmetry.space_group_name_H-M   'P 1'
#
loop_
_entity.id
_entity.type
_entity.pdbx_description
1 polymer ?
#
loop_
_entity_poly.entity_id
_entity_poly.type
_entity_poly.pdbx_seq_one_letter_code
_entity_poly.pdbx_strand_id
1 'polypeptide(L)'
;MKFYRAFDLLVIDEVDSFPYVGDPQLHFAAKNAVKTTGTRMYLTATPTNDLLLEAKTGKLEILRLNRRFHGGLLPVPRERLFIRPFLRKGQIHPKLMQEIKKVIQSGHPLLLFVPRIEEIPLYQEALRKKLQNKIKLAGVHAQDPQRLEKVQAFRDRKYDLLLTITILERGVTFKNVWVIIIAADDAIYTAASLVQI
;
A
#
# COMPACT_ATOMS: atom_id res chain seq x y z
N MET A 1 28.54 14.44 -5.48
CA MET A 1 28.21 13.21 -4.76
C MET A 1 28.86 13.26 -3.39
N LYS A 2 28.09 13.10 -2.30
CA LYS A 2 28.61 13.26 -0.94
C LYS A 2 29.43 12.06 -0.45
N PHE A 3 29.13 10.86 -0.94
CA PHE A 3 29.80 9.62 -0.56
C PHE A 3 30.31 8.90 -1.82
N TYR A 4 31.61 8.76 -1.95
CA TYR A 4 32.26 8.04 -3.04
C TYR A 4 33.11 6.90 -2.45
N ARG A 5 32.80 5.66 -2.84
CA ARG A 5 33.47 4.43 -2.33
C ARG A 5 33.60 4.42 -0.81
N ALA A 6 32.52 4.83 -0.12
CA ALA A 6 32.56 5.02 1.34
C ALA A 6 32.07 3.76 2.11
N PHE A 7 31.22 2.92 1.49
CA PHE A 7 30.53 1.85 2.18
C PHE A 7 30.99 0.47 1.73
N ASP A 8 31.17 -0.43 2.69
CA ASP A 8 31.37 -1.86 2.45
C ASP A 8 30.07 -2.56 2.10
N LEU A 9 28.97 -2.11 2.66
CA LEU A 9 27.61 -2.57 2.39
C LEU A 9 26.67 -1.37 2.21
N LEU A 10 25.91 -1.36 1.14
CA LEU A 10 24.82 -0.42 0.89
C LEU A 10 23.52 -1.21 0.73
N VAL A 11 22.57 -0.96 1.63
CA VAL A 11 21.23 -1.54 1.56
C VAL A 11 20.27 -0.48 1.02
N ILE A 12 19.52 -0.80 -0.03
CA ILE A 12 18.47 0.04 -0.60
C ILE A 12 17.16 -0.69 -0.42
N ASP A 13 16.32 -0.15 0.46
CA ASP A 13 14.98 -0.67 0.71
C ASP A 13 13.96 -0.07 -0.25
N GLU A 14 12.91 -0.83 -0.59
CA GLU A 14 11.89 -0.45 -1.55
C GLU A 14 12.47 0.04 -2.89
N VAL A 15 13.45 -0.68 -3.42
CA VAL A 15 14.18 -0.30 -4.65
C VAL A 15 13.27 -0.16 -5.89
N ASP A 16 12.08 -0.72 -5.82
CA ASP A 16 11.02 -0.68 -6.84
C ASP A 16 10.10 0.54 -6.71
N SER A 17 10.38 1.47 -5.80
CA SER A 17 9.54 2.65 -5.56
C SER A 17 10.22 3.97 -5.93
N PHE A 18 9.37 5.00 -6.09
CA PHE A 18 9.85 6.39 -6.16
C PHE A 18 10.55 6.78 -4.84
N PRO A 19 11.65 7.54 -4.85
CA PRO A 19 12.25 8.17 -6.04
C PRO A 19 13.29 7.30 -6.78
N TYR A 20 13.62 6.11 -6.27
CA TYR A 20 14.71 5.31 -6.84
C TYR A 20 14.39 4.79 -8.25
N VAL A 21 13.17 4.30 -8.47
CA VAL A 21 12.75 3.82 -9.80
C VAL A 21 12.74 4.94 -10.82
N GLY A 22 13.46 4.73 -11.91
CA GLY A 22 13.50 5.68 -13.03
C GLY A 22 14.42 6.88 -12.82
N ASP A 23 15.17 6.96 -11.72
CA ASP A 23 16.14 8.03 -11.48
C ASP A 23 17.59 7.54 -11.75
N PRO A 24 18.18 7.86 -12.92
CA PRO A 24 19.55 7.46 -13.25
C PRO A 24 20.60 8.05 -12.29
N GLN A 25 20.33 9.21 -11.69
CA GLN A 25 21.27 9.86 -10.77
C GLN A 25 21.37 9.11 -9.45
N LEU A 26 20.23 8.63 -8.93
CA LEU A 26 20.21 7.79 -7.74
C LEU A 26 20.86 6.44 -7.99
N HIS A 27 20.63 5.82 -9.14
CA HIS A 27 21.31 4.58 -9.54
C HIS A 27 22.83 4.79 -9.62
N PHE A 28 23.27 5.87 -10.28
CA PHE A 28 24.69 6.23 -10.34
C PHE A 28 25.28 6.47 -8.96
N ALA A 29 24.57 7.23 -8.11
CA ALA A 29 25.01 7.53 -6.76
C ALA A 29 25.17 6.25 -5.91
N ALA A 30 24.19 5.36 -5.96
CA ALA A 30 24.22 4.08 -5.26
C ALA A 30 25.38 3.19 -5.72
N LYS A 31 25.61 3.13 -7.04
CA LYS A 31 26.73 2.37 -7.62
C LYS A 31 28.10 2.88 -7.13
N ASN A 32 28.28 4.19 -7.07
CA ASN A 32 29.55 4.81 -6.73
C ASN A 32 29.77 5.04 -5.22
N ALA A 33 28.73 4.87 -4.40
CA ALA A 33 28.86 4.99 -2.96
C ALA A 33 29.54 3.76 -2.34
N VAL A 34 29.46 2.61 -2.98
CA VAL A 34 30.04 1.35 -2.50
C VAL A 34 31.48 1.21 -2.94
N LYS A 35 32.34 0.67 -2.07
CA LYS A 35 33.72 0.31 -2.41
C LYS A 35 33.77 -0.73 -3.51
N THR A 36 34.90 -0.85 -4.21
CA THR A 36 35.08 -1.86 -5.26
C THR A 36 34.91 -3.29 -4.78
N THR A 37 35.23 -3.56 -3.53
CA THR A 37 35.03 -4.86 -2.84
C THR A 37 33.75 -4.93 -2.04
N GLY A 38 32.96 -3.87 -2.02
CA GLY A 38 31.73 -3.79 -1.24
C GLY A 38 30.52 -4.40 -1.94
N THR A 39 29.46 -4.60 -1.19
CA THR A 39 28.22 -5.24 -1.62
C THR A 39 27.05 -4.24 -1.66
N ARG A 40 26.22 -4.36 -2.69
CA ARG A 40 24.91 -3.69 -2.74
C ARG A 40 23.81 -4.73 -2.50
N MET A 41 22.89 -4.41 -1.61
CA MET A 41 21.73 -5.23 -1.32
C MET A 41 20.46 -4.44 -1.64
N TYR A 42 19.61 -5.00 -2.45
CA TYR A 42 18.32 -4.44 -2.83
C TYR A 42 17.21 -5.21 -2.14
N LEU A 43 16.31 -4.50 -1.46
CA LEU A 43 15.15 -5.10 -0.81
C LEU A 43 13.90 -4.65 -1.57
N THR A 44 13.06 -5.60 -1.94
CA THR A 44 11.79 -5.35 -2.62
C THR A 44 10.86 -6.55 -2.52
N ALA A 45 9.55 -6.30 -2.46
CA ALA A 45 8.53 -7.34 -2.63
C ALA A 45 8.15 -7.53 -4.11
N THR A 46 8.41 -6.54 -4.96
CA THR A 46 7.98 -6.46 -6.36
C THR A 46 9.14 -6.01 -7.26
N PRO A 47 10.12 -6.91 -7.52
CA PRO A 47 11.32 -6.55 -8.29
C PRO A 47 10.97 -6.05 -9.69
N THR A 48 11.66 -5.01 -10.14
CA THR A 48 11.50 -4.46 -11.49
C THR A 48 12.04 -5.43 -12.54
N ASN A 49 11.59 -5.26 -13.79
CA ASN A 49 12.10 -6.09 -14.90
C ASN A 49 13.61 -5.98 -15.08
N ASP A 50 14.20 -4.81 -14.82
CA ASP A 50 15.64 -4.59 -14.94
C ASP A 50 16.41 -5.40 -13.88
N LEU A 51 15.95 -5.40 -12.63
CA LEU A 51 16.54 -6.23 -11.57
C LEU A 51 16.43 -7.73 -11.89
N LEU A 52 15.28 -8.15 -12.43
CA LEU A 52 15.09 -9.54 -12.85
C LEU A 52 16.01 -9.90 -14.02
N LEU A 53 16.27 -8.99 -14.95
CA LEU A 53 17.20 -9.19 -16.05
C LEU A 53 18.64 -9.25 -15.54
N GLU A 54 19.04 -8.36 -14.63
CA GLU A 54 20.37 -8.41 -14.01
C GLU A 54 20.60 -9.74 -13.27
N ALA A 55 19.58 -10.24 -12.60
CA ALA A 55 19.65 -11.54 -11.94
C ALA A 55 19.77 -12.70 -12.94
N LYS A 56 19.00 -12.69 -14.03
CA LYS A 56 19.09 -13.69 -15.10
C LYS A 56 20.46 -13.71 -15.78
N THR A 57 21.12 -12.56 -15.86
CA THR A 57 22.46 -12.41 -16.45
C THR A 57 23.61 -12.68 -15.46
N GLY A 58 23.30 -13.10 -14.24
CA GLY A 58 24.28 -13.40 -13.20
C GLY A 58 24.96 -12.18 -12.55
N LYS A 59 24.44 -10.97 -12.80
CA LYS A 59 24.94 -9.73 -12.19
C LYS A 59 24.41 -9.50 -10.78
N LEU A 60 23.29 -10.14 -10.44
CA LEU A 60 22.68 -10.11 -9.11
C LEU A 60 22.35 -11.54 -8.68
N GLU A 61 22.51 -11.80 -7.38
CA GLU A 61 22.00 -13.00 -6.72
C GLU A 61 20.63 -12.69 -6.11
N ILE A 62 19.66 -13.61 -6.24
CA ILE A 62 18.33 -13.46 -5.67
C ILE A 62 18.19 -14.32 -4.42
N LEU A 63 17.96 -13.67 -3.29
CA LEU A 63 17.55 -14.30 -2.04
C LEU A 63 16.04 -14.13 -1.85
N ARG A 64 15.28 -15.23 -1.82
CA ARG A 64 13.82 -15.20 -1.69
C ARG A 64 13.39 -15.52 -0.26
N LEU A 65 12.69 -14.59 0.37
CA LEU A 65 12.06 -14.76 1.67
C LEU A 65 10.56 -14.98 1.47
N ASN A 66 10.14 -16.25 1.43
CA ASN A 66 8.73 -16.60 1.15
C ASN A 66 7.83 -16.62 2.39
N ARG A 67 8.36 -16.28 3.57
CA ARG A 67 7.60 -16.25 4.82
C ARG A 67 7.79 -14.92 5.53
N ARG A 68 6.71 -14.42 6.13
CA ARG A 68 6.80 -13.28 7.04
C ARG A 68 7.63 -13.65 8.28
N PHE A 69 8.32 -12.67 8.87
CA PHE A 69 9.10 -12.83 10.10
C PHE A 69 8.32 -13.53 11.23
N HIS A 70 7.04 -13.25 11.36
CA HIS A 70 6.16 -13.87 12.36
C HIS A 70 5.51 -15.19 11.92
N GLY A 71 5.96 -15.81 10.83
CA GLY A 71 5.49 -17.12 10.36
C GLY A 71 4.07 -17.12 9.76
N GLY A 72 3.39 -15.98 9.70
CA GLY A 72 2.04 -15.86 9.11
C GLY A 72 2.05 -16.05 7.59
N LEU A 73 1.03 -16.71 7.07
CA LEU A 73 0.80 -16.79 5.63
C LEU A 73 0.44 -15.39 5.08
N LEU A 74 0.84 -15.13 3.84
CA LEU A 74 0.39 -13.94 3.13
C LEU A 74 -1.13 -14.01 2.93
N PRO A 75 -1.87 -12.91 3.13
CA PRO A 75 -3.29 -12.90 2.86
C PRO A 75 -3.55 -13.13 1.36
N VAL A 76 -4.48 -14.04 1.07
CA VAL A 76 -4.94 -14.26 -0.31
C VAL A 76 -6.17 -13.39 -0.54
N PRO A 77 -6.12 -12.42 -1.47
CA PRO A 77 -7.26 -11.56 -1.74
C PRO A 77 -8.42 -12.36 -2.32
N ARG A 78 -9.64 -11.97 -1.95
CA ARG A 78 -10.87 -12.53 -2.52
C ARG A 78 -11.43 -11.53 -3.52
N GLU A 79 -11.46 -11.90 -4.77
CA GLU A 79 -12.08 -11.10 -5.83
C GLU A 79 -13.61 -11.16 -5.74
N ARG A 80 -14.25 -10.02 -5.97
CA ARG A 80 -15.69 -9.86 -6.06
C ARG A 80 -16.05 -9.04 -7.28
N LEU A 81 -16.74 -9.62 -8.22
CA LEU A 81 -17.24 -8.91 -9.39
C LEU A 81 -18.47 -8.08 -9.02
N PHE A 82 -18.40 -6.80 -9.34
CA PHE A 82 -19.51 -5.86 -9.17
C PHE A 82 -19.77 -5.14 -10.48
N ILE A 83 -21.04 -4.91 -10.75
CA ILE A 83 -21.43 -4.03 -11.85
C ILE A 83 -21.34 -2.59 -11.37
N ARG A 84 -20.50 -1.77 -12.00
CA ARG A 84 -20.40 -0.33 -11.71
C ARG A 84 -21.73 0.39 -11.94
N PRO A 85 -22.00 1.48 -11.24
CA PRO A 85 -21.11 2.21 -10.33
C PRO A 85 -21.15 1.70 -8.90
N PHE A 86 -20.01 1.82 -8.19
CA PHE A 86 -19.91 1.46 -6.77
C PHE A 86 -20.59 2.49 -5.85
N LEU A 87 -20.62 3.77 -6.29
CA LEU A 87 -21.31 4.87 -5.64
C LEU A 87 -22.15 5.63 -6.67
N ARG A 88 -23.44 5.76 -6.44
CA ARG A 88 -24.36 6.50 -7.32
C ARG A 88 -25.34 7.33 -6.48
N LYS A 89 -25.42 8.66 -6.77
CA LYS A 89 -26.33 9.58 -6.06
C LYS A 89 -26.23 9.45 -4.53
N GLY A 90 -25.02 9.38 -4.00
CA GLY A 90 -24.78 9.24 -2.57
C GLY A 90 -25.14 7.88 -1.95
N GLN A 91 -25.41 6.87 -2.78
CA GLN A 91 -25.72 5.51 -2.32
C GLN A 91 -24.61 4.54 -2.75
N ILE A 92 -24.09 3.80 -1.79
CA ILE A 92 -23.10 2.74 -2.01
C ILE A 92 -23.80 1.51 -2.57
N HIS A 93 -23.16 0.85 -3.53
CA HIS A 93 -23.65 -0.39 -4.11
C HIS A 93 -24.03 -1.41 -3.02
N PRO A 94 -25.24 -2.03 -3.07
CA PRO A 94 -25.75 -2.88 -1.98
C PRO A 94 -24.81 -4.03 -1.57
N LYS A 95 -24.21 -4.71 -2.54
CA LYS A 95 -23.24 -5.80 -2.28
C LYS A 95 -21.97 -5.28 -1.60
N LEU A 96 -21.44 -4.13 -2.04
CA LEU A 96 -20.28 -3.51 -1.38
C LEU A 96 -20.61 -3.11 0.05
N MET A 97 -21.78 -2.51 0.26
CA MET A 97 -22.26 -2.16 1.60
C MET A 97 -22.41 -3.39 2.50
N GLN A 98 -22.84 -4.51 1.95
CA GLN A 98 -22.93 -5.78 2.68
C GLN A 98 -21.54 -6.26 3.14
N GLU A 99 -20.52 -6.24 2.27
CA GLU A 99 -19.16 -6.62 2.65
C GLU A 99 -18.58 -5.67 3.72
N ILE A 100 -18.76 -4.36 3.57
CA ILE A 100 -18.36 -3.38 4.59
C ILE A 100 -19.03 -3.69 5.95
N LYS A 101 -20.33 -3.94 5.95
CA LYS A 101 -21.06 -4.29 7.19
C LYS A 101 -20.54 -5.56 7.84
N LYS A 102 -20.24 -6.61 7.07
CA LYS A 102 -19.67 -7.86 7.61
C LYS A 102 -18.37 -7.61 8.36
N VAL A 103 -17.46 -6.79 7.80
CA VAL A 103 -16.21 -6.47 8.46
C VAL A 103 -16.44 -5.68 9.76
N ILE A 104 -17.30 -4.67 9.71
CA ILE A 104 -17.62 -3.86 10.90
C ILE A 104 -18.25 -4.73 12.00
N GLN A 105 -19.17 -5.62 11.63
CA GLN A 105 -19.83 -6.54 12.58
C GLN A 105 -18.86 -7.56 13.20
N SER A 106 -17.77 -7.91 12.49
CA SER A 106 -16.74 -8.79 13.02
C SER A 106 -15.80 -8.11 14.04
N GLY A 107 -15.96 -6.80 14.28
CA GLY A 107 -15.14 -6.02 15.22
C GLY A 107 -13.72 -5.71 14.72
N HIS A 108 -13.45 -5.96 13.43
CA HIS A 108 -12.16 -5.60 12.82
C HIS A 108 -12.20 -4.19 12.23
N PRO A 109 -11.12 -3.41 12.35
CA PRO A 109 -11.00 -2.16 11.63
C PRO A 109 -10.90 -2.43 10.13
N LEU A 110 -11.48 -1.53 9.36
CA LEU A 110 -11.51 -1.63 7.91
C LEU A 110 -10.69 -0.52 7.28
N LEU A 111 -9.73 -0.91 6.44
CA LEU A 111 -9.05 -0.02 5.52
C LEU A 111 -9.72 -0.13 4.15
N LEU A 112 -10.34 0.97 3.70
CA LEU A 112 -11.11 1.02 2.47
C LEU A 112 -10.38 1.86 1.43
N PHE A 113 -9.84 1.21 0.41
CA PHE A 113 -9.17 1.88 -0.69
C PHE A 113 -10.17 2.31 -1.76
N VAL A 114 -10.11 3.58 -2.14
CA VAL A 114 -10.87 4.16 -3.24
C VAL A 114 -9.91 4.63 -4.34
N PRO A 115 -10.33 4.63 -5.62
CA PRO A 115 -9.41 4.94 -6.71
C PRO A 115 -9.04 6.43 -6.80
N ARG A 116 -9.87 7.35 -6.26
CA ARG A 116 -9.68 8.80 -6.42
C ARG A 116 -9.86 9.54 -5.11
N ILE A 117 -9.05 10.60 -4.93
CA ILE A 117 -9.10 11.46 -3.72
C ILE A 117 -10.49 12.08 -3.56
N GLU A 118 -11.08 12.54 -4.65
CA GLU A 118 -12.39 13.20 -4.70
C GLU A 118 -13.52 12.27 -4.24
N GLU A 119 -13.33 10.98 -4.33
CA GLU A 119 -14.32 9.99 -3.89
C GLU A 119 -14.32 9.79 -2.37
N ILE A 120 -13.21 10.10 -1.68
CA ILE A 120 -13.10 9.92 -0.22
C ILE A 120 -14.26 10.63 0.50
N PRO A 121 -14.51 11.93 0.34
CA PRO A 121 -15.61 12.61 1.04
C PRO A 121 -16.98 12.05 0.65
N LEU A 122 -17.17 11.64 -0.60
CA LEU A 122 -18.44 11.09 -1.09
C LEU A 122 -18.77 9.75 -0.41
N TYR A 123 -17.77 8.86 -0.31
CA TYR A 123 -17.93 7.60 0.43
C TYR A 123 -18.10 7.83 1.93
N GLN A 124 -17.39 8.81 2.52
CA GLN A 124 -17.56 9.15 3.93
C GLN A 124 -19.01 9.57 4.25
N GLU A 125 -19.57 10.46 3.45
CA GLU A 125 -20.94 10.92 3.62
C GLU A 125 -21.94 9.77 3.48
N ALA A 126 -21.82 8.99 2.42
CA ALA A 126 -22.69 7.86 2.15
C ALA A 126 -22.62 6.79 3.26
N LEU A 127 -21.43 6.51 3.79
CA LEU A 127 -21.23 5.58 4.90
C LEU A 127 -21.82 6.10 6.19
N ARG A 128 -21.59 7.39 6.56
CA ARG A 128 -22.19 8.00 7.76
C ARG A 128 -23.70 7.92 7.73
N LYS A 129 -24.31 8.28 6.60
CA LYS A 129 -25.76 8.21 6.40
C LYS A 129 -26.28 6.78 6.51
N LYS A 130 -25.62 5.81 5.86
CA LYS A 130 -26.08 4.42 5.81
C LYS A 130 -25.86 3.67 7.12
N LEU A 131 -24.83 4.02 7.87
CA LEU A 131 -24.47 3.41 9.16
C LEU A 131 -24.97 4.22 10.35
N GLN A 132 -25.77 5.29 10.11
CA GLN A 132 -26.40 6.10 11.14
C GLN A 132 -25.39 6.63 12.18
N ASN A 133 -24.19 7.00 11.74
CA ASN A 133 -23.08 7.45 12.60
C ASN A 133 -22.67 6.46 13.72
N LYS A 134 -23.03 5.18 13.59
CA LYS A 134 -22.68 4.16 14.60
C LYS A 134 -21.21 3.74 14.57
N ILE A 135 -20.46 4.21 13.57
CA ILE A 135 -19.03 3.92 13.42
C ILE A 135 -18.23 5.22 13.32
N LYS A 136 -17.03 5.18 13.82
CA LYS A 136 -16.06 6.26 13.68
C LYS A 136 -15.26 6.03 12.40
N LEU A 137 -15.35 6.96 11.45
CA LEU A 137 -14.65 6.86 10.18
C LEU A 137 -13.92 8.16 9.84
N ALA A 138 -12.76 8.01 9.20
CA ALA A 138 -11.96 9.11 8.68
C ALA A 138 -11.55 8.83 7.23
N GLY A 139 -11.20 9.89 6.52
CA GLY A 139 -10.55 9.81 5.21
C GLY A 139 -9.18 10.42 5.27
N VAL A 140 -8.23 9.86 4.52
CA VAL A 140 -6.85 10.32 4.48
C VAL A 140 -6.29 10.21 3.06
N HIS A 141 -5.50 11.23 2.66
CA HIS A 141 -4.78 11.26 1.39
C HIS A 141 -3.43 11.95 1.55
N ALA A 142 -2.62 12.00 0.48
CA ALA A 142 -1.25 12.53 0.53
C ALA A 142 -1.16 13.97 1.06
N GLN A 143 -2.11 14.81 0.65
CA GLN A 143 -2.15 16.24 0.97
C GLN A 143 -2.93 16.54 2.25
N ASP A 144 -3.39 15.54 2.99
CA ASP A 144 -4.13 15.74 4.23
C ASP A 144 -3.16 16.21 5.33
N PRO A 145 -3.30 17.44 5.86
CA PRO A 145 -2.41 17.95 6.89
C PRO A 145 -2.47 17.15 8.19
N GLN A 146 -3.60 16.47 8.46
CA GLN A 146 -3.80 15.61 9.63
C GLN A 146 -3.51 14.14 9.35
N ARG A 147 -2.81 13.81 8.24
CA ARG A 147 -2.57 12.43 7.83
C ARG A 147 -1.97 11.58 8.94
N LEU A 148 -0.91 12.04 9.56
CA LEU A 148 -0.19 11.28 10.59
C LEU A 148 -1.08 11.02 11.81
N GLU A 149 -1.83 12.03 12.26
CA GLU A 149 -2.75 11.92 13.39
C GLU A 149 -3.89 10.93 13.10
N LYS A 150 -4.49 11.00 11.91
CA LYS A 150 -5.58 10.09 11.51
C LYS A 150 -5.10 8.65 11.38
N VAL A 151 -3.92 8.44 10.80
CA VAL A 151 -3.31 7.11 10.69
C VAL A 151 -2.99 6.55 12.08
N GLN A 152 -2.42 7.37 12.97
CA GLN A 152 -2.14 6.95 14.34
C GLN A 152 -3.44 6.65 15.10
N ALA A 153 -4.46 7.49 14.98
CA ALA A 153 -5.76 7.27 15.59
C ALA A 153 -6.43 5.97 15.08
N PHE A 154 -6.24 5.62 13.81
CA PHE A 154 -6.73 4.35 13.28
C PHE A 154 -5.94 3.15 13.85
N ARG A 155 -4.62 3.26 14.02
CA ARG A 155 -3.81 2.26 14.73
C ARG A 155 -4.28 2.05 16.17
N ASP A 156 -4.62 3.13 16.85
CA ASP A 156 -5.12 3.15 18.23
C ASP A 156 -6.58 2.73 18.36
N ARG A 157 -7.19 2.24 17.26
CA ARG A 157 -8.60 1.82 17.25
C ARG A 157 -9.61 2.94 17.60
N LYS A 158 -9.23 4.21 17.38
CA LYS A 158 -10.13 5.36 17.54
C LYS A 158 -11.06 5.53 16.35
N TYR A 159 -10.72 4.93 15.21
CA TYR A 159 -11.55 4.81 14.02
C TYR A 159 -11.78 3.34 13.68
N ASP A 160 -13.02 3.02 13.31
CA ASP A 160 -13.43 1.69 12.86
C ASP A 160 -13.15 1.49 11.37
N LEU A 161 -13.15 2.60 10.61
CA LEU A 161 -12.94 2.60 9.17
C LEU A 161 -12.08 3.80 8.74
N LEU A 162 -11.06 3.52 7.95
CA LEU A 162 -10.22 4.53 7.31
C LEU A 162 -10.32 4.41 5.79
N LEU A 163 -10.78 5.49 5.13
CA LEU A 163 -10.78 5.60 3.67
C LEU A 163 -9.46 6.18 3.20
N THR A 164 -8.91 5.62 2.15
CA THR A 164 -7.63 6.08 1.60
C THR A 164 -7.50 5.75 0.11
N ILE A 165 -6.44 6.24 -0.48
CA ILE A 165 -5.92 5.84 -1.77
C ILE A 165 -4.61 5.06 -1.57
N THR A 166 -3.87 4.75 -2.62
CA THR A 166 -2.62 3.96 -2.60
C THR A 166 -1.54 4.44 -1.62
N ILE A 167 -1.70 5.63 -1.03
CA ILE A 167 -0.68 6.23 -0.14
C ILE A 167 -0.39 5.43 1.15
N LEU A 168 -1.27 4.55 1.57
CA LEU A 168 -1.09 3.69 2.75
C LEU A 168 -0.63 2.27 2.39
N GLU A 169 -0.28 2.03 1.14
CA GLU A 169 0.23 0.72 0.72
C GLU A 169 1.62 0.42 1.31
N ARG A 170 2.44 1.45 1.59
CA ARG A 170 3.82 1.29 2.03
C ARG A 170 4.12 1.98 3.36
N GLY A 171 5.06 1.40 4.11
CA GLY A 171 5.60 2.01 5.32
C GLY A 171 4.65 2.07 6.52
N VAL A 172 3.46 1.47 6.44
CA VAL A 172 2.48 1.49 7.51
C VAL A 172 2.00 0.08 7.84
N THR A 173 2.15 -0.31 9.09
CA THR A 173 1.67 -1.62 9.58
C THR A 173 0.45 -1.44 10.48
N PHE A 174 -0.61 -2.17 10.21
CA PHE A 174 -1.81 -2.24 11.03
C PHE A 174 -2.03 -3.66 11.56
N LYS A 175 -2.44 -3.79 12.82
CA LYS A 175 -2.75 -5.09 13.42
C LYS A 175 -4.20 -5.47 13.16
N ASN A 176 -4.42 -6.69 12.67
CA ASN A 176 -5.76 -7.27 12.46
C ASN A 176 -6.72 -6.38 11.67
N VAL A 177 -6.21 -5.68 10.67
CA VAL A 177 -7.02 -4.86 9.77
C VAL A 177 -7.56 -5.70 8.62
N TRP A 178 -8.80 -5.45 8.25
CA TRP A 178 -9.36 -5.94 7.00
C TRP A 178 -9.23 -4.88 5.92
N VAL A 179 -9.01 -5.33 4.70
CA VAL A 179 -8.80 -4.44 3.56
C VAL A 179 -9.89 -4.70 2.51
N ILE A 180 -10.49 -3.64 2.00
CA ILE A 180 -11.35 -3.68 0.81
C ILE A 180 -10.79 -2.67 -0.19
N ILE A 181 -10.58 -3.13 -1.42
CA ILE A 181 -10.11 -2.29 -2.53
C ILE A 181 -11.26 -2.15 -3.52
N ILE A 182 -11.75 -0.92 -3.69
CA ILE A 182 -12.81 -0.61 -4.64
C ILE A 182 -12.20 -0.39 -6.01
N ALA A 183 -12.81 -0.97 -7.05
CA ALA A 183 -12.33 -0.88 -8.42
C ALA A 183 -10.85 -1.28 -8.57
N ALA A 184 -10.49 -2.45 -8.04
CA ALA A 184 -9.12 -2.97 -8.13
C ALA A 184 -8.60 -3.13 -9.57
N ASP A 185 -9.49 -3.05 -10.56
CA ASP A 185 -9.21 -2.99 -12.00
C ASP A 185 -8.95 -1.58 -12.53
N ASP A 186 -9.00 -0.54 -11.69
CA ASP A 186 -8.66 0.83 -12.08
C ASP A 186 -7.15 0.96 -12.32
N ALA A 187 -6.78 1.77 -13.31
CA ALA A 187 -5.37 1.98 -13.71
C ALA A 187 -4.46 2.52 -12.59
N ILE A 188 -5.03 3.09 -11.53
CA ILE A 188 -4.26 3.54 -10.35
C ILE A 188 -3.65 2.36 -9.59
N TYR A 189 -4.24 1.17 -9.68
CA TYR A 189 -3.76 -0.04 -9.01
C TYR A 189 -2.92 -0.87 -9.95
N THR A 190 -1.60 -0.80 -9.79
CA THR A 190 -0.70 -1.72 -10.47
C THR A 190 -0.68 -3.07 -9.74
N ALA A 191 -0.24 -4.13 -10.42
CA ALA A 191 -0.03 -5.43 -9.76
C ALA A 191 0.92 -5.31 -8.56
N ALA A 192 1.96 -4.48 -8.68
CA ALA A 192 2.90 -4.21 -7.60
C ALA A 192 2.22 -3.53 -6.40
N SER A 193 1.38 -2.51 -6.63
CA SER A 193 0.66 -1.83 -5.54
C SER A 193 -0.34 -2.78 -4.84
N LEU A 194 -1.04 -3.62 -5.59
CA LEU A 194 -1.97 -4.60 -5.00
C LEU A 194 -1.27 -5.66 -4.14
N VAL A 195 -0.02 -6.01 -4.45
CA VAL A 195 0.79 -6.93 -3.62
C VAL A 195 1.26 -6.24 -2.32
N GLN A 196 1.45 -4.91 -2.35
CA GLN A 196 1.91 -4.12 -1.19
C GLN A 196 0.78 -3.79 -0.21
N ILE A 197 -0.47 -3.69 -0.68
CA ILE A 197 -1.67 -3.50 0.14
C ILE A 197 -2.00 -4.76 0.95
#